data_f12471e32022618f2f410d8bc5f723b2
#
_entry.id   f12471e32022618f2f410d8bc5f723b2
#
_cell.length_a   1.000
_cell.length_b   1.000
_cell.length_c   1.000
_cell.angle_alpha   90.00
_cell.angle_beta   90.00
_cell.angle_gamma   90.00
#
_symmetry.space_group_name_H-M   'P 1'
#
loop_
_entity.id
_entity.type
_entity.pdbx_description
1 polymer ?
#
loop_
_entity_poly.entity_id
_entity_poly.type
_entity_poly.pdbx_seq_one_letter_code
_entity_poly.pdbx_strand_id
1 'polypeptide(L)'
;MKRFVFAAAAVCVGVFAQDDASYQKLMKDLGRESGVIRKADPKTGPDVAASAEKIAVVYDQSKTFWAKRGNTEDAMKWSDEGKEAALELASAAKAGDAAKAGSAFAKMGGTCKGCHDMHRDKLPDGTYKIK
;
A
#
# COMPACT_ATOMS: atom_id res chain seq x y z
N MET A 1 -51.83 9.92 16.10
CA MET A 1 -50.91 9.79 14.93
C MET A 1 -49.47 9.76 15.43
N LYS A 2 -48.87 8.58 15.50
CA LYS A 2 -47.48 8.42 15.94
C LYS A 2 -46.59 8.40 14.69
N ARG A 3 -45.82 9.45 14.47
CA ARG A 3 -44.81 9.51 13.43
C ARG A 3 -43.54 8.79 13.91
N PHE A 4 -43.25 7.64 13.31
CA PHE A 4 -41.99 6.97 13.51
C PHE A 4 -40.93 7.66 12.66
N VAL A 5 -40.00 8.36 13.31
CA VAL A 5 -38.76 8.79 12.71
C VAL A 5 -37.79 7.63 12.90
N PHE A 6 -37.58 6.83 11.85
CA PHE A 6 -36.51 5.84 11.86
C PHE A 6 -35.23 6.46 11.34
N ALA A 7 -34.22 6.38 12.15
CA ALA A 7 -32.93 6.98 12.03
C ALA A 7 -32.12 6.38 10.86
N ALA A 8 -31.61 7.26 10.00
CA ALA A 8 -30.64 6.96 8.96
C ALA A 8 -29.20 6.92 9.54
N ALA A 9 -28.94 6.06 10.51
CA ALA A 9 -27.59 5.95 11.13
C ALA A 9 -26.79 4.71 10.69
N ALA A 10 -27.36 3.84 9.83
CA ALA A 10 -26.74 2.54 9.52
C ALA A 10 -25.90 2.50 8.25
N VAL A 11 -25.84 3.59 7.48
CA VAL A 11 -25.22 3.54 6.13
C VAL A 11 -23.70 3.81 6.14
N CYS A 12 -23.16 4.51 7.14
CA CYS A 12 -21.75 4.89 7.15
C CYS A 12 -20.78 3.77 7.53
N VAL A 13 -21.20 2.80 8.34
CA VAL A 13 -20.31 1.72 8.82
C VAL A 13 -20.00 0.71 7.72
N GLY A 14 -20.95 0.45 6.83
CA GLY A 14 -20.76 -0.50 5.73
C GLY A 14 -19.78 -0.02 4.65
N VAL A 15 -19.71 1.29 4.39
CA VAL A 15 -18.80 1.86 3.38
C VAL A 15 -17.35 1.76 3.83
N PHE A 16 -17.06 2.04 5.10
CA PHE A 16 -15.70 1.92 5.63
C PHE A 16 -15.20 0.47 5.67
N ALA A 17 -16.05 -0.49 6.04
CA ALA A 17 -15.68 -1.91 6.06
C ALA A 17 -15.36 -2.44 4.65
N GLN A 18 -16.10 -2.02 3.61
CA GLN A 18 -15.82 -2.37 2.22
C GLN A 18 -14.51 -1.73 1.72
N ASP A 19 -14.24 -0.48 2.08
CA ASP A 19 -12.99 0.21 1.75
C ASP A 19 -11.79 -0.45 2.44
N ASP A 20 -11.94 -0.87 3.69
CA ASP A 20 -10.90 -1.59 4.44
C ASP A 20 -10.57 -2.95 3.80
N ALA A 21 -11.57 -3.71 3.39
CA ALA A 21 -11.37 -4.99 2.70
C ALA A 21 -10.65 -4.80 1.36
N SER A 22 -11.02 -3.78 0.59
CA SER A 22 -10.37 -3.42 -0.66
C SER A 22 -8.92 -3.00 -0.45
N TYR A 23 -8.66 -2.21 0.59
CA TYR A 23 -7.30 -1.80 0.96
C TYR A 23 -6.44 -2.99 1.39
N GLN A 24 -6.97 -3.91 2.18
CA GLN A 24 -6.27 -5.13 2.55
C GLN A 24 -5.90 -5.98 1.34
N LYS A 25 -6.78 -6.01 0.31
CA LYS A 25 -6.46 -6.68 -0.96
C LYS A 25 -5.31 -5.98 -1.68
N LEU A 26 -5.29 -4.65 -1.72
CA LEU A 26 -4.16 -3.88 -2.28
C LEU A 26 -2.85 -4.24 -1.57
N MET A 27 -2.85 -4.36 -0.25
CA MET A 27 -1.67 -4.73 0.52
C MET A 27 -1.20 -6.16 0.22
N LYS A 28 -2.10 -7.10 -0.01
CA LYS A 28 -1.76 -8.46 -0.46
C LYS A 28 -1.14 -8.46 -1.86
N ASP A 29 -1.68 -7.68 -2.77
CA ASP A 29 -1.14 -7.53 -4.12
C ASP A 29 0.27 -6.91 -4.08
N LEU A 30 0.47 -5.86 -3.27
CA LEU A 30 1.77 -5.26 -3.03
C LEU A 30 2.77 -6.28 -2.46
N GLY A 31 2.36 -7.06 -1.48
CA GLY A 31 3.19 -8.10 -0.87
C GLY A 31 3.62 -9.17 -1.88
N ARG A 32 2.72 -9.57 -2.77
CA ARG A 32 3.01 -10.53 -3.85
C ARG A 32 4.05 -9.99 -4.82
N GLU A 33 3.86 -8.78 -5.33
CA GLU A 33 4.81 -8.14 -6.27
C GLU A 33 6.16 -7.84 -5.59
N SER A 34 6.17 -7.42 -4.33
CA SER A 34 7.40 -7.28 -3.55
C SER A 34 8.12 -8.61 -3.37
N GLY A 35 7.40 -9.71 -3.27
CA GLY A 35 7.95 -11.07 -3.21
C GLY A 35 8.70 -11.45 -4.47
N VAL A 36 8.21 -11.07 -5.66
CA VAL A 36 8.91 -11.26 -6.94
C VAL A 36 10.25 -10.54 -6.93
N ILE A 37 10.24 -9.26 -6.54
CA ILE A 37 11.46 -8.43 -6.48
C ILE A 37 12.45 -8.97 -5.46
N ARG A 38 11.96 -9.38 -4.29
CA ARG A 38 12.82 -9.91 -3.21
C ARG A 38 13.60 -11.14 -3.63
N LYS A 39 12.97 -12.03 -4.41
CA LYS A 39 13.58 -13.27 -4.89
C LYS A 39 14.55 -13.06 -6.04
N ALA A 40 14.46 -11.93 -6.73
CA ALA A 40 15.36 -11.63 -7.85
C ALA A 40 16.76 -11.25 -7.33
N ASP A 41 17.78 -11.86 -7.90
CA ASP A 41 19.16 -11.57 -7.63
C ASP A 41 19.98 -11.70 -8.93
N PRO A 42 20.48 -10.61 -9.50
CA PRO A 42 20.30 -9.21 -9.09
C PRO A 42 18.86 -8.72 -9.29
N LYS A 43 18.48 -7.61 -8.63
CA LYS A 43 17.13 -7.01 -8.73
C LYS A 43 16.98 -6.19 -10.03
N THR A 44 17.16 -6.87 -11.15
CA THR A 44 17.11 -6.27 -12.50
C THR A 44 16.25 -7.12 -13.44
N GLY A 45 15.97 -6.57 -14.62
CA GLY A 45 15.26 -7.27 -15.67
C GLY A 45 13.77 -6.93 -15.75
N PRO A 46 13.07 -7.47 -16.78
CA PRO A 46 11.69 -7.09 -17.09
C PRO A 46 10.68 -7.49 -16.03
N ASP A 47 10.86 -8.62 -15.35
CA ASP A 47 9.94 -9.07 -14.31
C ASP A 47 10.00 -8.18 -13.07
N VAL A 48 11.20 -7.78 -12.65
CA VAL A 48 11.41 -6.83 -11.57
C VAL A 48 10.80 -5.47 -11.92
N ALA A 49 11.07 -4.98 -13.13
CA ALA A 49 10.52 -3.71 -13.60
C ALA A 49 8.99 -3.73 -13.63
N ALA A 50 8.38 -4.78 -14.17
CA ALA A 50 6.92 -4.94 -14.22
C ALA A 50 6.29 -4.99 -12.83
N SER A 51 6.88 -5.73 -11.89
CA SER A 51 6.40 -5.79 -10.51
C SER A 51 6.51 -4.43 -9.81
N ALA A 52 7.61 -3.71 -10.02
CA ALA A 52 7.79 -2.37 -9.46
C ALA A 52 6.76 -1.36 -10.01
N GLU A 53 6.45 -1.41 -11.30
CA GLU A 53 5.40 -0.58 -11.90
C GLU A 53 4.02 -0.87 -11.33
N LYS A 54 3.68 -2.14 -11.11
CA LYS A 54 2.42 -2.52 -10.44
C LYS A 54 2.37 -2.00 -9.01
N ILE A 55 3.47 -2.07 -8.27
CA ILE A 55 3.57 -1.52 -6.92
C ILE A 55 3.32 -0.01 -6.92
N ALA A 56 3.85 0.72 -7.89
CA ALA A 56 3.60 2.16 -8.01
C ALA A 56 2.10 2.48 -8.17
N VAL A 57 1.37 1.68 -8.94
CA VAL A 57 -0.09 1.80 -9.07
C VAL A 57 -0.79 1.52 -7.74
N VAL A 58 -0.36 0.51 -6.99
CA VAL A 58 -0.91 0.21 -5.67
C VAL A 58 -0.72 1.38 -4.71
N TYR A 59 0.43 2.04 -4.74
CA TYR A 59 0.66 3.23 -3.92
C TYR A 59 -0.26 4.40 -4.28
N ASP A 60 -0.58 4.63 -5.55
CA ASP A 60 -1.58 5.63 -5.94
C ASP A 60 -2.96 5.31 -5.35
N GLN A 61 -3.36 4.05 -5.41
CA GLN A 61 -4.63 3.59 -4.83
C GLN A 61 -4.60 3.68 -3.30
N SER A 62 -3.48 3.38 -2.66
CA SER A 62 -3.26 3.55 -1.23
C SER A 62 -3.43 5.02 -0.81
N LYS A 63 -2.81 5.94 -1.53
CA LYS A 63 -2.97 7.37 -1.27
C LYS A 63 -4.43 7.81 -1.36
N THR A 64 -5.16 7.36 -2.38
CA THR A 64 -6.59 7.65 -2.55
C THR A 64 -7.42 7.13 -1.37
N PHE A 65 -7.12 5.94 -0.87
CA PHE A 65 -7.76 5.39 0.32
C PHE A 65 -7.55 6.27 1.55
N TRP A 66 -6.31 6.66 1.81
CA TRP A 66 -5.97 7.47 2.99
C TRP A 66 -6.48 8.90 2.89
N ALA A 67 -6.55 9.47 1.69
CA ALA A 67 -7.08 10.83 1.47
C ALA A 67 -8.57 10.97 1.86
N LYS A 68 -9.31 9.88 1.90
CA LYS A 68 -10.71 9.86 2.35
C LYS A 68 -10.85 9.83 3.88
N ARG A 69 -9.77 9.61 4.61
CA ARG A 69 -9.72 9.54 6.06
C ARG A 69 -9.06 10.80 6.61
N GLY A 70 -9.53 11.31 7.74
CA GLY A 70 -8.90 12.45 8.41
C GLY A 70 -7.61 12.06 9.15
N ASN A 71 -6.70 13.03 9.32
CA ASN A 71 -5.44 12.85 10.07
C ASN A 71 -4.54 11.72 9.55
N THR A 72 -4.37 11.67 8.22
CA THR A 72 -3.61 10.62 7.54
C THR A 72 -2.56 11.18 6.57
N GLU A 73 -2.10 12.38 6.82
CA GLU A 73 -1.08 13.07 6.01
C GLU A 73 0.22 12.27 5.93
N ASP A 74 0.58 11.61 7.03
CA ASP A 74 1.72 10.70 7.11
C ASP A 74 1.57 9.48 6.20
N ALA A 75 0.41 8.83 6.20
CA ALA A 75 0.13 7.70 5.31
C ALA A 75 0.12 8.10 3.83
N MET A 76 -0.40 9.28 3.51
CA MET A 76 -0.35 9.83 2.15
C MET A 76 1.10 10.13 1.72
N LYS A 77 1.91 10.70 2.61
CA LYS A 77 3.33 10.95 2.36
C LYS A 77 4.08 9.65 2.10
N TRP A 78 3.90 8.63 2.94
CA TRP A 78 4.53 7.31 2.71
C TRP A 78 4.07 6.66 1.42
N SER A 79 2.82 6.86 1.01
CA SER A 79 2.33 6.38 -0.29
C SER A 79 3.06 7.07 -1.45
N ASP A 80 3.27 8.38 -1.38
CA ASP A 80 4.03 9.13 -2.40
C ASP A 80 5.50 8.68 -2.43
N GLU A 81 6.16 8.62 -1.29
CA GLU A 81 7.56 8.18 -1.19
C GLU A 81 7.75 6.73 -1.66
N GLY A 82 6.81 5.85 -1.33
CA GLY A 82 6.81 4.46 -1.79
C GLY A 82 6.61 4.36 -3.30
N LYS A 83 5.74 5.16 -3.88
CA LYS A 83 5.55 5.24 -5.33
C LYS A 83 6.82 5.71 -6.03
N GLU A 84 7.43 6.78 -5.56
CA GLU A 84 8.69 7.28 -6.12
C GLU A 84 9.78 6.21 -6.09
N ALA A 85 9.94 5.53 -4.96
CA ALA A 85 10.91 4.45 -4.82
C ALA A 85 10.60 3.27 -5.77
N ALA A 86 9.33 2.92 -5.96
CA ALA A 86 8.93 1.87 -6.91
C ALA A 86 9.24 2.25 -8.36
N LEU A 87 8.99 3.49 -8.75
CA LEU A 87 9.32 3.99 -10.10
C LEU A 87 10.85 4.07 -10.34
N GLU A 88 11.60 4.48 -9.33
CA GLU A 88 13.06 4.46 -9.36
C GLU A 88 13.59 3.03 -9.54
N LEU A 89 13.01 2.08 -8.80
CA LEU A 89 13.32 0.66 -8.91
C LEU A 89 13.03 0.13 -10.31
N ALA A 90 11.85 0.45 -10.88
CA ALA A 90 11.49 0.04 -12.22
C ALA A 90 12.50 0.56 -13.27
N SER A 91 12.86 1.83 -13.17
CA SER A 91 13.86 2.46 -14.07
C SER A 91 15.24 1.78 -13.94
N ALA A 92 15.72 1.59 -12.73
CA ALA A 92 17.00 0.94 -12.47
C ALA A 92 17.01 -0.52 -12.94
N ALA A 93 15.91 -1.25 -12.76
CA ALA A 93 15.78 -2.63 -13.22
C ALA A 93 15.84 -2.73 -14.76
N LYS A 94 15.17 -1.83 -15.47
CA LYS A 94 15.23 -1.74 -16.94
C LYS A 94 16.64 -1.40 -17.45
N ALA A 95 17.35 -0.56 -16.73
CA ALA A 95 18.71 -0.17 -17.06
C ALA A 95 19.78 -1.23 -16.67
N GLY A 96 19.40 -2.28 -15.95
CA GLY A 96 20.34 -3.27 -15.43
C GLY A 96 21.23 -2.77 -14.29
N ASP A 97 20.86 -1.67 -13.63
CA ASP A 97 21.59 -1.08 -12.51
C ASP A 97 21.18 -1.75 -11.20
N ALA A 98 21.86 -2.85 -10.88
CA ALA A 98 21.56 -3.65 -9.69
C ALA A 98 21.76 -2.89 -8.37
N ALA A 99 22.76 -2.03 -8.28
CA ALA A 99 23.04 -1.25 -7.06
C ALA A 99 21.92 -0.24 -6.79
N LYS A 100 21.52 0.50 -7.81
CA LYS A 100 20.43 1.47 -7.72
C LYS A 100 19.08 0.78 -7.46
N ALA A 101 18.82 -0.34 -8.12
CA ALA A 101 17.61 -1.14 -7.89
C ALA A 101 17.52 -1.66 -6.45
N GLY A 102 18.61 -2.18 -5.91
CA GLY A 102 18.69 -2.63 -4.52
C GLY A 102 18.44 -1.50 -3.51
N SER A 103 19.03 -0.33 -3.74
CA SER A 103 18.82 0.86 -2.92
C SER A 103 17.37 1.35 -2.96
N ALA A 104 16.77 1.41 -4.14
CA ALA A 104 15.36 1.80 -4.31
C ALA A 104 14.41 0.81 -3.62
N PHE A 105 14.69 -0.49 -3.70
CA PHE A 105 13.91 -1.51 -3.01
C PHE A 105 13.97 -1.37 -1.48
N ALA A 106 15.16 -1.10 -0.94
CA ALA A 106 15.33 -0.84 0.50
C ALA A 106 14.58 0.41 0.96
N LYS A 107 14.63 1.50 0.17
CA LYS A 107 13.88 2.74 0.43
C LYS A 107 12.38 2.48 0.45
N MET A 108 11.87 1.73 -0.51
CA MET A 108 10.46 1.32 -0.54
C MET A 108 10.06 0.51 0.72
N GLY A 109 10.90 -0.41 1.17
CA GLY A 109 10.69 -1.18 2.39
C GLY A 109 10.56 -0.31 3.64
N GLY A 110 11.31 0.78 3.72
CA GLY A 110 11.23 1.75 4.82
C GLY A 110 9.85 2.43 4.89
N THR A 111 9.24 2.76 3.75
CA THR A 111 7.89 3.35 3.73
C THR A 111 6.82 2.35 4.20
N CYS A 112 6.95 1.08 3.85
CA CYS A 112 6.06 0.01 4.32
C CYS A 112 6.08 -0.09 5.85
N LYS A 113 7.25 -0.10 6.43
CA LYS A 113 7.43 -0.18 7.89
C LYS A 113 6.79 1.02 8.60
N GLY A 114 7.08 2.23 8.17
CA GLY A 114 6.56 3.45 8.78
C GLY A 114 5.02 3.46 8.83
N CYS A 115 4.38 3.18 7.70
CA CYS A 115 2.92 3.12 7.61
C CYS A 115 2.34 2.00 8.49
N HIS A 116 2.90 0.81 8.45
CA HIS A 116 2.44 -0.33 9.23
C HIS A 116 2.52 -0.09 10.74
N ASP A 117 3.58 0.54 11.21
CA ASP A 117 3.76 0.85 12.64
C ASP A 117 2.68 1.82 13.15
N MET A 118 2.23 2.76 12.32
CA MET A 118 1.29 3.80 12.71
C MET A 118 -0.18 3.45 12.43
N HIS A 119 -0.47 2.71 11.36
CA HIS A 119 -1.82 2.53 10.84
C HIS A 119 -2.31 1.08 10.80
N ARG A 120 -1.61 0.16 11.45
CA ARG A 120 -1.96 -1.25 11.48
C ARG A 120 -1.76 -1.87 12.87
N ASP A 121 -2.81 -2.50 13.40
CA ASP A 121 -2.74 -3.32 14.60
C ASP A 121 -2.81 -4.80 14.24
N LYS A 122 -1.95 -5.61 14.87
CA LYS A 122 -2.02 -7.07 14.77
C LYS A 122 -3.04 -7.59 15.78
N LEU A 123 -3.98 -8.40 15.30
CA LEU A 123 -5.00 -9.02 16.14
C LEU A 123 -4.50 -10.36 16.72
N PRO A 124 -5.15 -10.88 17.80
CA PRO A 124 -4.76 -12.14 18.44
C PRO A 124 -4.80 -13.36 17.51
N ASP A 125 -5.67 -13.35 16.49
CA ASP A 125 -5.78 -14.39 15.48
C ASP A 125 -4.69 -14.31 14.38
N GLY A 126 -3.78 -13.34 14.46
CA GLY A 126 -2.71 -13.11 13.50
C GLY A 126 -3.09 -12.25 12.30
N THR A 127 -4.34 -11.84 12.17
CA THR A 127 -4.79 -10.89 11.16
C THR A 127 -4.47 -9.45 11.57
N TYR A 128 -4.78 -8.48 10.68
CA TYR A 128 -4.49 -7.08 10.90
C TYR A 128 -5.73 -6.23 10.77
N LYS A 129 -5.82 -5.21 11.62
CA LYS A 129 -6.82 -4.17 11.58
C LYS A 129 -6.17 -2.84 11.20
N ILE A 130 -6.84 -2.07 10.35
CA ILE A 130 -6.48 -0.69 10.03
C ILE A 130 -6.92 0.20 11.20
N LYS A 131 -6.06 1.11 11.64
CA LYS A 131 -6.34 2.08 12.69
C LYS A 131 -6.10 3.51 12.25
#